data_dcdb5663cb93f58d768b465aced88b45
#
_entry.id   dcdb5663cb93f58d768b465aced88b45
#
_cell.length_a   1.000
_cell.length_b   1.000
_cell.length_c   1.000
_cell.angle_alpha   90.00
_cell.angle_beta   90.00
_cell.angle_gamma   90.00
#
_symmetry.space_group_name_H-M   'P 1'
#
loop_
_entity.id
_entity.type
_entity.pdbx_description
1 polymer ?
#
loop_
_entity_poly.entity_id
_entity_poly.type
_entity_poly.pdbx_seq_one_letter_code
_entity_poly.pdbx_strand_id
1 'polypeptide(L)'
;RNFQNYSLLDELGKLDKPILLKRGTWGTLDEILGACERILDGGNEKLAICLRGVIGAPSYRHIFPSIRWTPDLMMIPALQQFTNIPIIYDPSHSTGYRDFVVPISKGAMAVGADGLIVECHPNPSESISDADQAISIDELKEIKGVC
;
A
#
# COMPACT_ATOMS: atom_id res chain seq x y z
N ARG A 1 3.47 3.77 9.74
CA ARG A 1 4.15 3.98 11.04
C ARG A 1 3.18 4.10 12.21
N ASN A 2 2.00 4.68 12.00
CA ASN A 2 1.08 5.04 13.09
C ASN A 2 -0.18 4.15 13.17
N PHE A 3 -0.27 3.08 12.41
CA PHE A 3 -1.46 2.22 12.41
C PHE A 3 -1.67 1.46 13.74
N GLN A 4 -0.68 1.45 14.62
CA GLN A 4 -0.75 0.93 15.99
C GLN A 4 -0.84 2.04 17.05
N ASN A 5 -0.95 3.30 16.65
CA ASN A 5 -1.19 4.41 17.58
C ASN A 5 -2.69 4.50 17.88
N TYR A 6 -3.14 3.75 18.85
CA TYR A 6 -4.56 3.59 19.19
C TYR A 6 -5.23 4.92 19.52
N SER A 7 -4.57 5.80 20.28
CA SER A 7 -5.13 7.11 20.59
C SER A 7 -5.37 7.95 19.33
N LEU A 8 -4.47 7.86 18.34
CA LEU A 8 -4.66 8.51 17.06
C LEU A 8 -5.84 7.89 16.28
N LEU A 9 -5.95 6.55 16.27
CA LEU A 9 -7.03 5.86 15.58
C LEU A 9 -8.40 6.20 16.18
N ASP A 10 -8.50 6.28 17.50
CA ASP A 10 -9.72 6.70 18.19
C ASP A 10 -10.14 8.14 17.82
N GLU A 11 -9.18 9.06 17.67
CA GLU A 11 -9.48 10.43 17.21
C GLU A 11 -9.84 10.47 15.70
N LEU A 12 -9.19 9.66 14.86
CA LEU A 12 -9.53 9.55 13.45
C LEU A 12 -10.95 9.00 13.23
N GLY A 13 -11.38 8.08 14.10
CA GLY A 13 -12.74 7.54 14.08
C GLY A 13 -13.84 8.59 14.32
N LYS A 14 -13.54 9.69 15.01
CA LYS A 14 -14.48 10.79 15.28
C LYS A 14 -14.58 11.80 14.14
N LEU A 15 -13.72 11.69 13.11
CA LEU A 15 -13.68 12.65 12.02
C LEU A 15 -14.67 12.29 10.92
N ASP A 16 -15.32 13.28 10.34
CA ASP A 16 -16.11 13.13 9.10
C ASP A 16 -15.23 13.33 7.85
N LYS A 17 -14.13 12.58 7.77
CA LYS A 17 -13.19 12.63 6.63
C LYS A 17 -12.81 11.22 6.18
N PRO A 18 -12.56 10.99 4.87
CA PRO A 18 -12.03 9.72 4.40
C PRO A 18 -10.64 9.44 5.02
N ILE A 19 -10.44 8.21 5.46
CA ILE A 19 -9.19 7.72 6.05
C ILE A 19 -8.61 6.63 5.16
N LEU A 20 -7.36 6.79 4.76
CA LEU A 20 -6.55 5.73 4.16
C LEU A 20 -5.60 5.18 5.22
N LEU A 21 -5.96 4.06 5.83
CA LEU A 21 -5.19 3.41 6.88
C LEU A 21 -4.05 2.59 6.25
N LYS A 22 -2.83 3.12 6.30
CA LYS A 22 -1.66 2.48 5.70
C LYS A 22 -0.99 1.53 6.68
N ARG A 23 -0.90 0.23 6.30
CA ARG A 23 -0.18 -0.79 7.08
C ARG A 23 1.30 -0.44 7.22
N GLY A 24 1.88 -0.78 8.36
CA GLY A 24 3.33 -0.77 8.56
C GLY A 24 4.01 -1.93 7.83
N THR A 25 5.34 -1.94 7.86
CA THR A 25 6.14 -3.00 7.21
C THR A 25 6.17 -4.33 7.97
N TRP A 26 5.47 -4.43 9.09
CA TRP A 26 5.43 -5.61 9.99
C TRP A 26 4.01 -5.97 10.46
N GLY A 27 2.98 -5.24 10.04
CA GLY A 27 1.63 -5.45 10.55
C GLY A 27 1.05 -6.81 10.14
N THR A 28 0.50 -7.53 11.13
CA THR A 28 -0.26 -8.76 10.91
C THR A 28 -1.68 -8.46 10.42
N LEU A 29 -2.40 -9.50 9.99
CA LEU A 29 -3.81 -9.38 9.59
C LEU A 29 -4.66 -8.89 10.77
N ASP A 30 -4.50 -9.48 11.95
CA ASP A 30 -5.28 -9.12 13.15
C ASP A 30 -5.00 -7.67 13.59
N GLU A 31 -3.75 -7.22 13.50
CA GLU A 31 -3.39 -5.86 13.88
C GLU A 31 -4.01 -4.81 12.93
N ILE A 32 -4.08 -5.09 11.63
CA ILE A 32 -4.71 -4.16 10.68
C ILE A 32 -6.23 -4.14 10.82
N LEU A 33 -6.85 -5.30 11.06
CA LEU A 33 -8.29 -5.39 11.32
C LEU A 33 -8.65 -4.67 12.63
N GLY A 34 -7.92 -4.90 13.70
CA GLY A 34 -8.13 -4.20 14.98
C GLY A 34 -7.93 -2.68 14.88
N ALA A 35 -7.00 -2.23 14.01
CA ALA A 35 -6.85 -0.80 13.74
C ALA A 35 -8.05 -0.23 12.96
N CYS A 36 -8.62 -0.99 12.02
CA CYS A 36 -9.86 -0.62 11.32
C CYS A 36 -11.06 -0.55 12.28
N GLU A 37 -11.22 -1.55 13.14
CA GLU A 37 -12.30 -1.59 14.14
C GLU A 37 -12.31 -0.34 15.00
N ARG A 38 -11.17 0.13 15.50
CA ARG A 38 -11.09 1.35 16.31
C ARG A 38 -11.59 2.59 15.57
N ILE A 39 -11.30 2.71 14.27
CA ILE A 39 -11.79 3.83 13.45
C ILE A 39 -13.31 3.71 13.25
N LEU A 40 -13.80 2.50 12.95
CA LEU A 40 -15.22 2.23 12.75
C LEU A 40 -16.04 2.44 14.03
N ASP A 41 -15.53 2.00 15.19
CA ASP A 41 -16.15 2.20 16.50
C ASP A 41 -16.30 3.69 16.85
N GLY A 42 -15.41 4.54 16.33
CA GLY A 42 -15.54 5.99 16.42
C GLY A 42 -16.64 6.59 15.55
N GLY A 43 -17.24 5.79 14.64
CA GLY A 43 -18.32 6.19 13.73
C GLY A 43 -17.87 6.59 12.34
N ASN A 44 -16.58 6.48 12.00
CA ASN A 44 -16.09 6.83 10.67
C ASN A 44 -16.06 5.61 9.73
N GLU A 45 -17.06 5.49 8.87
CA GLU A 45 -17.17 4.43 7.87
C GLU A 45 -16.43 4.75 6.54
N LYS A 46 -15.86 5.96 6.40
CA LYS A 46 -15.11 6.40 5.21
C LYS A 46 -13.66 5.91 5.28
N LEU A 47 -13.48 4.61 5.26
CA LEU A 47 -12.20 3.94 5.49
C LEU A 47 -11.79 3.10 4.29
N ALA A 48 -10.50 3.16 3.93
CA ALA A 48 -9.84 2.20 3.05
C ALA A 48 -8.53 1.73 3.68
N ILE A 49 -8.14 0.48 3.41
CA ILE A 49 -6.85 -0.08 3.84
C ILE A 49 -5.84 0.15 2.72
N CYS A 50 -4.64 0.61 3.07
CA CYS A 50 -3.53 0.67 2.13
C CYS A 50 -2.45 -0.34 2.55
N LEU A 51 -2.26 -1.36 1.74
CA LEU A 51 -1.21 -2.35 1.90
C LEU A 51 0.08 -1.91 1.21
N ARG A 52 1.19 -2.43 1.69
CA ARG A 52 2.53 -2.26 1.12
C ARG A 52 3.39 -3.47 1.40
N GLY A 53 4.63 -3.48 0.92
CA GLY A 53 5.60 -4.52 1.23
C GLY A 53 5.92 -4.62 2.73
N VAL A 54 6.26 -5.82 3.14
CA VAL A 54 6.62 -6.18 4.52
C VAL A 54 8.11 -6.48 4.65
N ILE A 55 8.62 -6.44 5.89
CA ILE A 55 9.98 -6.82 6.20
C ILE A 55 10.22 -8.25 5.71
N GLY A 56 11.20 -8.39 4.85
CA GLY A 56 11.67 -9.65 4.30
C GLY A 56 13.15 -9.57 4.02
N ALA A 57 13.73 -10.68 3.61
CA ALA A 57 15.15 -10.76 3.20
C ALA A 57 15.21 -11.10 1.70
N PRO A 58 14.95 -10.13 0.78
CA PRO A 58 15.04 -10.43 -0.64
C PRO A 58 16.47 -10.82 -0.99
N SER A 59 16.65 -12.05 -1.43
CA SER A 59 17.97 -12.63 -1.76
C SER A 59 18.68 -11.91 -2.90
N TYR A 60 17.95 -11.13 -3.68
CA TYR A 60 18.43 -10.37 -4.83
C TYR A 60 18.79 -8.90 -4.51
N ARG A 61 18.73 -8.47 -3.24
CA ARG A 61 19.03 -7.09 -2.84
C ARG A 61 20.45 -6.64 -3.19
N HIS A 62 21.39 -7.55 -3.28
CA HIS A 62 22.77 -7.27 -3.71
C HIS A 62 22.89 -6.88 -5.20
N ILE A 63 21.87 -7.25 -6.02
CA ILE A 63 21.79 -6.88 -7.44
C ILE A 63 20.98 -5.59 -7.60
N PHE A 64 19.94 -5.40 -6.79
CA PHE A 64 19.04 -4.26 -6.82
C PHE A 64 19.05 -3.52 -5.46
N PRO A 65 20.03 -2.62 -5.23
CA PRO A 65 20.26 -2.02 -3.89
C PRO A 65 19.09 -1.17 -3.38
N SER A 66 18.29 -0.58 -4.26
CA SER A 66 17.14 0.24 -3.89
C SER A 66 15.91 -0.57 -3.44
N ILE A 67 15.88 -1.89 -3.68
CA ILE A 67 14.80 -2.75 -3.19
C ILE A 67 14.67 -2.63 -1.68
N ARG A 68 13.44 -2.35 -1.23
CA ARG A 68 13.14 -2.10 0.19
C ARG A 68 12.53 -3.31 0.87
N TRP A 69 11.41 -3.79 0.36
CA TRP A 69 10.53 -4.73 1.05
C TRP A 69 10.05 -5.83 0.12
N THR A 70 9.55 -6.91 0.71
CA THR A 70 8.89 -7.98 -0.06
C THR A 70 7.43 -7.59 -0.31
N PRO A 71 6.95 -7.56 -1.56
CA PRO A 71 5.55 -7.37 -1.86
C PRO A 71 4.68 -8.45 -1.20
N ASP A 72 3.70 -8.04 -0.40
CA ASP A 72 2.78 -8.93 0.30
C ASP A 72 1.39 -8.87 -0.37
N LEU A 73 1.28 -9.52 -1.52
CA LEU A 73 0.04 -9.55 -2.30
C LEU A 73 -0.99 -10.52 -1.70
N MET A 74 -0.54 -11.55 -0.97
CA MET A 74 -1.44 -12.52 -0.33
C MET A 74 -2.32 -11.89 0.75
N MET A 75 -1.89 -10.79 1.35
CA MET A 75 -2.69 -10.08 2.34
C MET A 75 -3.99 -9.52 1.74
N ILE A 76 -4.04 -9.23 0.44
CA ILE A 76 -5.25 -8.72 -0.23
C ILE A 76 -6.40 -9.74 -0.13
N PRO A 77 -6.31 -10.95 -0.73
CA PRO A 77 -7.37 -11.93 -0.61
C PRO A 77 -7.58 -12.44 0.82
N ALA A 78 -6.55 -12.38 1.69
CA ALA A 78 -6.71 -12.74 3.09
C ALA A 78 -7.63 -11.76 3.83
N LEU A 79 -7.43 -10.46 3.67
CA LEU A 79 -8.31 -9.43 4.28
C LEU A 79 -9.73 -9.51 3.75
N GLN A 80 -9.92 -9.78 2.46
CA GLN A 80 -11.24 -9.91 1.82
C GLN A 80 -12.11 -11.04 2.40
N GLN A 81 -11.51 -12.00 3.13
CA GLN A 81 -12.28 -13.01 3.87
C GLN A 81 -12.94 -12.45 5.13
N PHE A 82 -12.48 -11.31 5.66
CA PHE A 82 -12.89 -10.77 6.95
C PHE A 82 -13.55 -9.40 6.87
N THR A 83 -13.35 -8.65 5.77
CA THR A 83 -13.88 -7.29 5.64
C THR A 83 -14.23 -6.94 4.20
N ASN A 84 -15.18 -6.02 4.05
CA ASN A 84 -15.53 -5.37 2.77
C ASN A 84 -14.90 -3.97 2.64
N ILE A 85 -13.98 -3.58 3.53
CA ILE A 85 -13.27 -2.32 3.44
C ILE A 85 -12.40 -2.33 2.17
N PRO A 86 -12.47 -1.31 1.31
CA PRO A 86 -11.65 -1.25 0.10
C PRO A 86 -10.15 -1.37 0.38
N ILE A 87 -9.45 -2.17 -0.43
CA ILE A 87 -8.03 -2.46 -0.27
C ILE A 87 -7.25 -1.81 -1.41
N ILE A 88 -6.46 -0.81 -1.07
CA ILE A 88 -5.52 -0.12 -1.96
C ILE A 88 -4.14 -0.74 -1.79
N TYR A 89 -3.42 -0.98 -2.86
CA TYR A 89 -2.04 -1.46 -2.79
C TYR A 89 -1.04 -0.39 -3.21
N ASP A 90 0.09 -0.32 -2.50
CA ASP A 90 1.20 0.58 -2.75
C ASP A 90 2.42 -0.20 -3.29
N PRO A 91 2.55 -0.35 -4.61
CA PRO A 91 3.66 -1.06 -5.22
C PRO A 91 4.98 -0.28 -5.12
N SER A 92 4.95 1.05 -5.17
CA SER A 92 6.13 1.89 -5.09
C SER A 92 6.89 1.70 -3.79
N HIS A 93 6.19 1.78 -2.65
CA HIS A 93 6.79 1.57 -1.33
C HIS A 93 6.93 0.08 -0.96
N SER A 94 6.42 -0.84 -1.79
CA SER A 94 6.74 -2.26 -1.67
C SER A 94 8.09 -2.54 -2.29
N THR A 95 8.25 -2.23 -3.57
CA THR A 95 9.43 -2.62 -4.35
C THR A 95 10.63 -1.73 -4.05
N GLY A 96 10.45 -0.41 -3.99
CA GLY A 96 11.54 0.56 -3.91
C GLY A 96 12.42 0.58 -5.16
N TYR A 97 11.99 -0.05 -6.25
CA TYR A 97 12.70 -0.14 -7.52
C TYR A 97 11.71 0.00 -8.67
N ARG A 98 11.95 1.00 -9.55
CA ARG A 98 11.03 1.47 -10.58
C ARG A 98 10.53 0.36 -11.50
N ASP A 99 11.43 -0.47 -12.04
CA ASP A 99 11.08 -1.49 -13.03
C ASP A 99 10.14 -2.57 -12.47
N PHE A 100 10.04 -2.67 -11.14
CA PHE A 100 9.17 -3.63 -10.47
C PHE A 100 7.80 -3.04 -10.11
N VAL A 101 7.62 -1.72 -10.20
CA VAL A 101 6.36 -1.07 -9.82
C VAL A 101 5.21 -1.51 -10.73
N VAL A 102 5.42 -1.46 -12.06
CA VAL A 102 4.37 -1.86 -13.04
C VAL A 102 3.98 -3.33 -12.90
N PRO A 103 4.91 -4.32 -12.92
CA PRO A 103 4.52 -5.73 -12.77
C PRO A 103 3.87 -6.05 -11.42
N ILE A 104 4.31 -5.44 -10.32
CA ILE A 104 3.67 -5.63 -9.01
C ILE A 104 2.30 -4.96 -8.94
N SER A 105 2.12 -3.81 -9.60
CA SER A 105 0.80 -3.18 -9.76
C SER A 105 -0.20 -4.11 -10.44
N LYS A 106 0.20 -4.71 -11.58
CA LYS A 106 -0.63 -5.69 -12.32
C LYS A 106 -0.94 -6.91 -11.45
N GLY A 107 0.05 -7.39 -10.70
CA GLY A 107 -0.15 -8.49 -9.75
C GLY A 107 -1.14 -8.17 -8.66
N ALA A 108 -1.08 -6.97 -8.07
CA ALA A 108 -2.00 -6.53 -7.03
C ALA A 108 -3.45 -6.46 -7.54
N MET A 109 -3.67 -5.92 -8.74
CA MET A 109 -4.99 -5.89 -9.36
C MET A 109 -5.50 -7.31 -9.67
N ALA A 110 -4.63 -8.18 -10.17
CA ALA A 110 -4.99 -9.56 -10.51
C ALA A 110 -5.41 -10.40 -9.29
N VAL A 111 -4.89 -10.10 -8.09
CA VAL A 111 -5.30 -10.78 -6.85
C VAL A 111 -6.45 -10.08 -6.12
N GLY A 112 -7.02 -9.01 -6.71
CA GLY A 112 -8.25 -8.40 -6.24
C GLY A 112 -8.10 -7.10 -5.44
N ALA A 113 -7.01 -6.35 -5.57
CA ALA A 113 -6.95 -5.00 -5.02
C ALA A 113 -8.03 -4.10 -5.66
N ASP A 114 -8.67 -3.25 -4.85
CA ASP A 114 -9.67 -2.28 -5.32
C ASP A 114 -9.05 -1.04 -5.98
N GLY A 115 -7.75 -0.84 -5.79
CA GLY A 115 -7.03 0.26 -6.39
C GLY A 115 -5.53 0.27 -6.03
N LEU A 116 -4.84 1.24 -6.59
CA LEU A 116 -3.40 1.41 -6.42
C LEU A 116 -3.07 2.85 -5.99
N ILE A 117 -1.99 3.01 -5.23
CA ILE A 117 -1.35 4.30 -4.98
C ILE A 117 0.12 4.20 -5.40
N VAL A 118 0.55 5.04 -6.34
CA VAL A 118 1.89 4.96 -6.93
C VAL A 118 2.59 6.31 -6.92
N GLU A 119 3.90 6.29 -6.72
CA GLU A 119 4.76 7.45 -6.96
C GLU A 119 4.95 7.63 -8.47
N CYS A 120 4.62 8.82 -8.97
CA CYS A 120 4.70 9.13 -10.39
C CYS A 120 5.30 10.53 -10.60
N HIS A 121 6.22 10.67 -11.55
CA HIS A 121 6.84 11.92 -11.90
C HIS A 121 7.06 12.02 -13.43
N PRO A 122 6.86 13.18 -14.08
CA PRO A 122 7.13 13.35 -15.51
C PRO A 122 8.56 12.94 -15.90
N ASN A 123 9.54 13.28 -15.04
CA ASN A 123 10.95 12.90 -15.16
C ASN A 123 11.39 12.18 -13.87
N PRO A 124 11.17 10.87 -13.72
CA PRO A 124 11.38 10.16 -12.46
C PRO A 124 12.74 10.37 -11.80
N SER A 125 13.82 10.50 -12.60
CA SER A 125 15.17 10.77 -12.08
C SER A 125 15.33 12.15 -11.43
N GLU A 126 14.41 13.08 -11.69
CA GLU A 126 14.40 14.43 -11.13
C GLU A 126 13.43 14.57 -9.94
N SER A 127 12.78 13.48 -9.55
CA SER A 127 11.89 13.49 -8.37
C SER A 127 12.67 13.86 -7.11
N ILE A 128 12.16 14.82 -6.36
CA ILE A 128 12.78 15.30 -5.11
C ILE A 128 12.76 14.20 -4.04
N SER A 129 11.76 13.32 -4.07
CA SER A 129 11.63 12.17 -3.17
C SER A 129 11.33 10.92 -3.96
N ASP A 130 11.75 9.77 -3.44
CA ASP A 130 11.41 8.45 -3.96
C ASP A 130 11.73 8.23 -5.47
N ALA A 131 12.77 8.90 -5.99
CA ALA A 131 13.18 8.84 -7.40
C ALA A 131 13.44 7.42 -7.91
N ASP A 132 13.99 6.54 -7.05
CA ASP A 132 14.31 5.14 -7.38
C ASP A 132 13.06 4.30 -7.70
N GLN A 133 11.90 4.71 -7.20
CA GLN A 133 10.63 3.98 -7.31
C GLN A 133 9.54 4.76 -8.04
N ALA A 134 9.78 6.03 -8.37
CA ALA A 134 8.84 6.82 -9.14
C ALA A 134 8.76 6.32 -10.58
N ILE A 135 7.53 6.12 -11.08
CA ILE A 135 7.27 5.75 -12.48
C ILE A 135 7.00 6.98 -13.34
N SER A 136 7.16 6.84 -14.65
CA SER A 136 6.80 7.87 -15.63
C SER A 136 5.29 7.90 -15.88
N ILE A 137 4.84 8.96 -16.59
CA ILE A 137 3.44 9.07 -17.04
C ILE A 137 3.06 7.94 -18.01
N ASP A 138 3.97 7.46 -18.82
CA ASP A 138 3.68 6.39 -19.78
C ASP A 138 3.55 5.04 -19.07
N GLU A 139 4.41 4.75 -18.10
CA GLU A 139 4.26 3.58 -17.21
C GLU A 139 2.96 3.64 -16.39
N LEU A 140 2.53 4.83 -15.96
CA LEU A 140 1.24 5.01 -15.29
C LEU A 140 0.05 4.68 -16.21
N LYS A 141 0.13 5.07 -17.49
CA LYS A 141 -0.90 4.71 -18.50
C LYS A 141 -0.96 3.20 -18.73
N GLU A 142 0.18 2.53 -18.68
CA GLU A 142 0.26 1.07 -18.79
C GLU A 142 -0.46 0.37 -17.63
N ILE A 143 -0.31 0.88 -16.40
CA ILE A 143 -1.05 0.38 -15.23
C ILE A 143 -2.55 0.63 -15.38
N LYS A 144 -2.96 1.82 -15.82
CA LYS A 144 -4.38 2.16 -16.01
C LYS A 144 -5.13 1.21 -16.96
N GLY A 145 -4.43 0.57 -17.87
CA GLY A 145 -5.04 -0.41 -18.77
C GLY A 145 -5.44 -1.73 -18.11
N VAL A 146 -5.09 -1.94 -16.83
CA VAL A 146 -5.40 -3.17 -16.06
C VAL A 146 -6.20 -2.89 -14.78
N CYS A 147 -6.55 -1.63 -14.52
CA CYS A 147 -7.42 -1.19 -13.41
C CYS A 147 -8.89 -1.15 -13.81
#